data_d5a2b5f58b2948b1a0bd1c5e65b7e7d3
#
_entry.id   d5a2b5f58b2948b1a0bd1c5e65b7e7d3
#
_cell.length_a   1.000
_cell.length_b   1.000
_cell.length_c   1.000
_cell.angle_alpha   90.00
_cell.angle_beta   90.00
_cell.angle_gamma   90.00
#
_symmetry.space_group_name_H-M   'P 1'
#
loop_
_entity.id
_entity.type
_entity.pdbx_description
1 polymer ?
#
loop_
_entity_poly.entity_id
_entity_poly.type
_entity_poly.pdbx_seq_one_letter_code
_entity_poly.pdbx_strand_id
1 'polypeptide(L)'
;MSSLLEVKNLDFSWGSNKVLDKINISIRPNQLVSILGVNGVGKTTLLKCLNRILVPQRGSVEVLSKNISELDLPSVSKLISYVPQTVLSNFAMDVFDVVLLGRRPHIAWNISEQDRDKVSQTLKLFNFQDFAFRSFNQLSGGEKQRAIIAKAVAQDPSIFLMD
;
A
#
# COMPACT_ATOMS: atom_id res chain seq x y z
N MET A 1 -17.14 17.29 -8.05
CA MET A 1 -16.68 16.31 -7.04
C MET A 1 -15.17 16.24 -7.14
N SER A 2 -14.46 16.44 -6.04
CA SER A 2 -12.98 16.41 -6.01
C SER A 2 -12.45 14.98 -6.27
N SER A 3 -11.35 14.87 -7.00
CA SER A 3 -10.64 13.59 -7.19
C SER A 3 -10.03 13.12 -5.87
N LEU A 4 -10.03 11.79 -5.64
CA LEU A 4 -9.31 11.18 -4.52
C LEU A 4 -7.81 11.10 -4.82
N LEU A 5 -7.48 10.66 -6.04
CA LEU A 5 -6.11 10.58 -6.57
C LEU A 5 -6.07 11.32 -7.90
N GLU A 6 -5.07 12.15 -8.10
CA GLU A 6 -4.81 12.84 -9.35
C GLU A 6 -3.33 12.74 -9.72
N VAL A 7 -3.07 12.28 -10.93
CA VAL A 7 -1.73 12.16 -11.51
C VAL A 7 -1.65 13.07 -12.73
N LYS A 8 -0.64 13.92 -12.79
CA LYS A 8 -0.47 14.91 -13.86
C LYS A 8 0.90 14.78 -14.52
N ASN A 9 0.91 14.46 -15.81
CA ASN A 9 2.10 14.41 -16.67
C ASN A 9 3.27 13.63 -16.04
N LEU A 10 3.00 12.47 -15.45
CA LEU A 10 3.98 11.69 -14.73
C LEU A 10 4.94 11.01 -15.70
N ASP A 11 6.23 11.32 -15.57
CA ASP A 11 7.33 10.70 -16.33
C ASP A 11 8.25 9.92 -15.37
N PHE A 12 8.61 8.69 -15.77
CA PHE A 12 9.60 7.89 -15.05
C PHE A 12 10.48 7.09 -16.01
N SER A 13 11.78 7.08 -15.75
CA SER A 13 12.79 6.33 -16.50
C SER A 13 13.74 5.58 -15.55
N TRP A 14 14.14 4.38 -15.95
CA TRP A 14 15.27 3.65 -15.38
C TRP A 14 16.51 3.95 -16.24
N GLY A 15 17.40 4.84 -15.75
CA GLY A 15 18.50 5.35 -16.56
C GLY A 15 17.99 6.00 -17.84
N SER A 16 18.41 5.51 -19.01
CA SER A 16 17.93 5.99 -20.32
C SER A 16 16.63 5.37 -20.80
N ASN A 17 16.13 4.33 -20.13
CA ASN A 17 14.92 3.63 -20.56
C ASN A 17 13.67 4.31 -19.97
N LYS A 18 12.90 5.02 -20.81
CA LYS A 18 11.63 5.65 -20.42
C LYS A 18 10.56 4.58 -20.25
N VAL A 19 9.94 4.53 -19.06
CA VAL A 19 8.92 3.53 -18.69
C VAL A 19 7.54 4.17 -18.54
N LEU A 20 7.47 5.37 -17.98
CA LEU A 20 6.22 6.14 -17.91
C LEU A 20 6.40 7.43 -18.69
N ASP A 21 5.43 7.75 -19.56
CA ASP A 21 5.47 8.92 -20.43
C ASP A 21 4.17 9.70 -20.30
N LYS A 22 4.23 10.87 -19.65
CA LYS A 22 3.13 11.81 -19.46
C LYS A 22 1.83 11.16 -18.99
N ILE A 23 1.92 10.26 -18.03
CA ILE A 23 0.75 9.56 -17.49
C ILE A 23 -0.15 10.56 -16.77
N ASN A 24 -1.44 10.52 -17.11
CA ASN A 24 -2.48 11.31 -16.47
C ASN A 24 -3.60 10.38 -16.01
N ILE A 25 -3.96 10.45 -14.72
CA ILE A 25 -4.99 9.62 -14.11
C ILE A 25 -5.78 10.47 -13.12
N SER A 26 -7.11 10.34 -13.13
CA SER A 26 -7.97 10.92 -12.11
C SER A 26 -8.91 9.86 -11.57
N ILE A 27 -8.88 9.62 -10.27
CA ILE A 27 -9.70 8.61 -9.59
C ILE A 27 -10.56 9.31 -8.54
N ARG A 28 -11.85 9.00 -8.53
CA ARG A 28 -12.81 9.51 -7.55
C ARG A 28 -12.92 8.55 -6.34
N PRO A 29 -13.45 9.01 -5.20
CA PRO A 29 -13.77 8.11 -4.09
C PRO A 29 -14.68 6.95 -4.51
N ASN A 30 -14.52 5.80 -3.83
CA ASN A 30 -15.32 4.59 -4.02
C ASN A 30 -15.24 3.99 -5.43
N GLN A 31 -14.12 4.14 -6.12
CA GLN A 31 -13.86 3.50 -7.40
C GLN A 31 -12.88 2.34 -7.24
N LEU A 32 -13.16 1.25 -7.94
CA LEU A 32 -12.20 0.18 -8.21
C LEU A 32 -11.65 0.39 -9.62
N VAL A 33 -10.32 0.55 -9.73
CA VAL A 33 -9.62 0.81 -10.99
C VAL A 33 -8.63 -0.31 -11.25
N SER A 34 -8.66 -0.88 -12.46
CA SER A 34 -7.69 -1.90 -12.90
C SER A 34 -6.74 -1.33 -13.94
N ILE A 35 -5.44 -1.59 -13.76
CA ILE A 35 -4.39 -1.24 -14.72
C ILE A 35 -4.03 -2.48 -15.51
N LEU A 36 -4.42 -2.51 -16.78
CA LEU A 36 -4.19 -3.65 -17.68
C LEU A 36 -3.03 -3.34 -18.64
N GLY A 37 -2.28 -4.37 -18.98
CA GLY A 37 -1.17 -4.27 -19.95
C GLY A 37 -0.24 -5.47 -19.85
N VAL A 38 0.62 -5.63 -20.87
CA VAL A 38 1.61 -6.72 -20.96
C VAL A 38 2.64 -6.61 -19.81
N ASN A 39 3.33 -7.72 -19.54
CA ASN A 39 4.38 -7.72 -18.53
C ASN A 39 5.53 -6.80 -18.97
N GLY A 40 6.10 -6.08 -18.00
CA GLY A 40 7.20 -5.14 -18.24
C GLY A 40 6.78 -3.74 -18.74
N VAL A 41 5.48 -3.47 -18.99
CA VAL A 41 5.02 -2.16 -19.50
C VAL A 41 5.07 -1.01 -18.47
N GLY A 42 5.43 -1.30 -17.22
CA GLY A 42 5.57 -0.25 -16.18
C GLY A 42 4.45 -0.20 -15.16
N LYS A 43 3.52 -1.19 -15.08
CA LYS A 43 2.43 -1.20 -14.10
C LYS A 43 2.94 -1.08 -12.65
N THR A 44 3.86 -1.94 -12.24
CA THR A 44 4.51 -1.89 -10.92
C THR A 44 5.28 -0.58 -10.69
N THR A 45 5.93 -0.05 -11.72
CA THR A 45 6.63 1.24 -11.65
C THR A 45 5.65 2.37 -11.37
N LEU A 46 4.50 2.39 -12.06
CA LEU A 46 3.44 3.36 -11.82
C LEU A 46 2.93 3.27 -10.37
N LEU A 47 2.54 2.07 -9.90
CA LEU A 47 2.07 1.88 -8.52
C LEU A 47 3.11 2.35 -7.49
N LYS A 48 4.40 2.09 -7.73
CA LYS A 48 5.49 2.57 -6.87
C LYS A 48 5.69 4.08 -6.91
N CYS A 49 5.41 4.74 -8.03
CA CYS A 49 5.39 6.20 -8.10
C CYS A 49 4.18 6.77 -7.34
N LEU A 50 3.00 6.14 -7.45
CA LEU A 50 1.79 6.58 -6.77
C LEU A 50 1.90 6.59 -5.25
N ASN A 51 2.70 5.71 -4.65
CA ASN A 51 2.91 5.66 -3.20
C ASN A 51 4.29 6.20 -2.75
N ARG A 52 4.99 6.90 -3.66
CA ARG A 52 6.29 7.52 -3.39
C ARG A 52 7.42 6.55 -2.99
N ILE A 53 7.32 5.27 -3.34
CA ILE A 53 8.46 4.33 -3.30
C ILE A 53 9.48 4.72 -4.37
N LEU A 54 9.00 5.13 -5.56
CA LEU A 54 9.81 5.71 -6.61
C LEU A 54 9.45 7.20 -6.77
N VAL A 55 10.46 8.03 -6.99
CA VAL A 55 10.28 9.47 -7.25
C VAL A 55 10.29 9.69 -8.75
N PRO A 56 9.20 10.18 -9.36
CA PRO A 56 9.16 10.47 -10.79
C PRO A 56 10.06 11.65 -11.14
N GLN A 57 10.61 11.65 -12.36
CA GLN A 57 11.45 12.76 -12.82
C GLN A 57 10.63 14.00 -13.18
N ARG A 58 9.36 13.82 -13.58
CA ARG A 58 8.43 14.92 -13.89
C ARG A 58 7.00 14.55 -13.51
N GLY A 59 6.16 15.56 -13.42
CA GLY A 59 4.76 15.41 -13.06
C GLY A 59 4.52 15.42 -11.56
N SER A 60 3.28 15.21 -11.15
CA SER A 60 2.86 15.21 -9.76
C SER A 60 1.83 14.12 -9.48
N VAL A 61 1.79 13.69 -8.22
CA VAL A 61 0.75 12.80 -7.68
C VAL A 61 0.11 13.54 -6.51
N GLU A 62 -1.18 13.74 -6.58
CA GLU A 62 -1.97 14.41 -5.54
C GLU A 62 -2.98 13.42 -4.95
N VAL A 63 -3.06 13.37 -3.63
CA VAL A 63 -4.07 12.59 -2.89
C VAL A 63 -4.83 13.53 -1.97
N LEU A 64 -6.16 13.54 -2.07
CA LEU A 64 -7.02 14.50 -1.35
C LEU A 64 -6.54 15.95 -1.54
N SER A 65 -6.16 16.29 -2.78
CA SER A 65 -5.62 17.62 -3.18
C SER A 65 -4.30 18.00 -2.49
N LYS A 66 -3.56 17.03 -1.93
CA LYS A 66 -2.22 17.24 -1.37
C LYS A 66 -1.18 16.55 -2.25
N ASN A 67 -0.17 17.28 -2.68
CA ASN A 67 0.94 16.69 -3.41
C ASN A 67 1.76 15.78 -2.48
N ILE A 68 1.85 14.48 -2.81
CA ILE A 68 2.55 13.50 -1.96
C ILE A 68 4.06 13.76 -1.87
N SER A 69 4.65 14.51 -2.82
CA SER A 69 6.08 14.87 -2.75
C SER A 69 6.39 15.84 -1.62
N GLU A 70 5.41 16.60 -1.16
CA GLU A 70 5.54 17.61 -0.09
C GLU A 70 5.25 17.03 1.30
N LEU A 71 4.70 15.81 1.37
CA LEU A 71 4.39 15.13 2.62
C LEU A 71 5.61 14.34 3.13
N ASP A 72 5.69 14.10 4.43
CA ASP A 72 6.62 13.11 4.97
C ASP A 72 6.15 11.67 4.65
N LEU A 73 7.06 10.69 4.72
CA LEU A 73 6.73 9.30 4.40
C LEU A 73 5.65 8.70 5.32
N PRO A 74 5.63 8.95 6.63
CA PRO A 74 4.52 8.52 7.50
C PRO A 74 3.17 9.06 7.05
N SER A 75 3.07 10.34 6.65
CA SER A 75 1.83 10.93 6.14
C SER A 75 1.38 10.30 4.84
N VAL A 76 2.28 10.03 3.90
CA VAL A 76 1.96 9.28 2.67
C VAL A 76 1.45 7.88 3.03
N SER A 77 2.11 7.19 3.96
CA SER A 77 1.71 5.85 4.41
C SER A 77 0.37 5.82 5.14
N LYS A 78 -0.10 6.94 5.73
CA LYS A 78 -1.47 7.04 6.25
C LYS A 78 -2.54 7.15 5.16
N LEU A 79 -2.17 7.67 4.00
CA LEU A 79 -3.08 7.88 2.88
C LEU A 79 -3.14 6.69 1.93
N ILE A 80 -2.01 6.03 1.69
CA ILE A 80 -1.87 5.01 0.66
C ILE A 80 -1.23 3.76 1.27
N SER A 81 -1.85 2.60 1.07
CA SER A 81 -1.23 1.31 1.33
C SER A 81 -0.84 0.61 0.03
N TYR A 82 0.21 -0.20 0.09
CA TYR A 82 0.71 -0.96 -1.04
C TYR A 82 0.86 -2.45 -0.68
N VAL A 83 0.21 -3.28 -1.48
CA VAL A 83 0.29 -4.74 -1.42
C VAL A 83 1.14 -5.20 -2.60
N PRO A 84 2.35 -5.73 -2.38
CA PRO A 84 3.22 -6.18 -3.46
C PRO A 84 2.71 -7.51 -4.06
N GLN A 85 3.05 -7.74 -5.33
CA GLN A 85 2.73 -8.97 -6.06
C GLN A 85 3.31 -10.21 -5.38
N THR A 86 4.53 -10.11 -4.86
CA THR A 86 5.23 -11.22 -4.22
C THR A 86 5.51 -10.92 -2.77
N VAL A 87 5.11 -11.83 -1.90
CA VAL A 87 5.43 -11.77 -0.47
C VAL A 87 6.77 -12.46 -0.24
N LEU A 88 7.86 -11.70 -0.31
CA LEU A 88 9.18 -12.17 0.13
C LEU A 88 9.21 -12.07 1.66
N SER A 89 9.02 -13.19 2.35
CA SER A 89 8.97 -13.12 3.81
C SER A 89 9.57 -14.33 4.47
N ASN A 90 10.69 -14.08 5.13
CA ASN A 90 11.17 -14.85 6.26
C ASN A 90 10.99 -14.01 7.54
N PHE A 91 9.77 -13.60 7.83
CA PHE A 91 9.50 -12.93 9.10
C PHE A 91 9.43 -13.95 10.21
N ALA A 92 10.36 -13.89 11.17
CA ALA A 92 10.26 -14.63 12.44
C ALA A 92 9.25 -13.95 13.38
N MET A 93 8.03 -13.66 12.86
CA MET A 93 6.96 -12.96 13.55
C MET A 93 5.68 -13.78 13.44
N ASP A 94 4.76 -13.61 14.38
CA ASP A 94 3.43 -14.16 14.24
C ASP A 94 2.51 -13.30 13.33
N VAL A 95 1.34 -13.84 13.02
CA VAL A 95 0.38 -13.18 12.14
C VAL A 95 -0.11 -11.85 12.73
N PHE A 96 -0.32 -11.80 14.06
CA PHE A 96 -0.74 -10.59 14.76
C PHE A 96 0.28 -9.48 14.55
N ASP A 97 1.55 -9.77 14.77
CA ASP A 97 2.63 -8.80 14.63
C ASP A 97 2.80 -8.33 13.18
N VAL A 98 2.67 -9.24 12.21
CA VAL A 98 2.70 -8.87 10.78
C VAL A 98 1.57 -7.90 10.45
N VAL A 99 0.35 -8.12 10.94
CA VAL A 99 -0.79 -7.21 10.71
C VAL A 99 -0.58 -5.90 11.48
N LEU A 100 -0.01 -5.95 12.69
CA LEU A 100 0.31 -4.77 13.50
C LEU A 100 1.34 -3.85 12.82
N LEU A 101 2.24 -4.37 11.99
CA LEU A 101 3.12 -3.54 11.15
C LEU A 101 2.33 -2.56 10.26
N GLY A 102 1.09 -2.88 9.89
CA GLY A 102 0.21 -1.96 9.18
C GLY A 102 -0.09 -0.70 9.97
N ARG A 103 -0.08 -0.77 11.31
CA ARG A 103 -0.31 0.39 12.18
C ARG A 103 0.89 1.31 12.32
N ARG A 104 2.08 0.90 11.84
CA ARG A 104 3.33 1.66 11.99
C ARG A 104 3.22 3.16 11.68
N PRO A 105 2.51 3.61 10.64
CA PRO A 105 2.36 5.05 10.36
C PRO A 105 1.57 5.81 11.45
N HIS A 106 0.78 5.11 12.26
CA HIS A 106 -0.06 5.71 13.32
C HIS A 106 0.59 5.64 14.69
N ILE A 107 1.58 4.75 14.89
CA ILE A 107 2.28 4.55 16.15
C ILE A 107 3.35 5.64 16.31
N ALA A 108 3.24 6.46 17.38
CA ALA A 108 4.28 7.44 17.72
C ALA A 108 5.40 6.77 18.56
N TRP A 109 5.20 6.62 19.87
CA TRP A 109 6.19 6.04 20.79
C TRP A 109 5.83 4.63 21.22
N ASN A 110 4.56 4.37 21.48
CA ASN A 110 4.05 3.10 21.98
C ASN A 110 2.84 2.63 21.15
N ILE A 111 2.65 1.32 21.10
CA ILE A 111 1.46 0.70 20.54
C ILE A 111 0.29 0.96 21.49
N SER A 112 -0.74 1.66 21.02
CA SER A 112 -1.93 1.98 21.78
C SER A 112 -2.92 0.79 21.81
N GLU A 113 -3.89 0.85 22.73
CA GLU A 113 -5.03 -0.10 22.71
C GLU A 113 -5.81 0.00 21.40
N GLN A 114 -6.02 1.22 20.88
CA GLN A 114 -6.68 1.42 19.58
C GLN A 114 -5.97 0.71 18.42
N ASP A 115 -4.63 0.67 18.43
CA ASP A 115 -3.87 -0.07 17.42
C ASP A 115 -4.10 -1.58 17.54
N ARG A 116 -4.11 -2.11 18.76
CA ARG A 116 -4.39 -3.53 19.04
C ARG A 116 -5.82 -3.91 18.66
N ASP A 117 -6.79 -3.07 18.97
CA ASP A 117 -8.19 -3.25 18.62
C ASP A 117 -8.39 -3.26 17.09
N LYS A 118 -7.75 -2.32 16.38
CA LYS A 118 -7.79 -2.28 14.91
C LYS A 118 -7.21 -3.56 14.29
N VAL A 119 -6.10 -4.05 14.83
CA VAL A 119 -5.51 -5.34 14.41
C VAL A 119 -6.46 -6.49 14.69
N SER A 120 -7.03 -6.57 15.89
CA SER A 120 -7.96 -7.64 16.29
C SER A 120 -9.20 -7.66 15.39
N GLN A 121 -9.80 -6.49 15.13
CA GLN A 121 -10.92 -6.35 14.19
C GLN A 121 -10.55 -6.79 12.77
N THR A 122 -9.35 -6.42 12.32
CA THR A 122 -8.85 -6.80 10.99
C THR A 122 -8.63 -8.32 10.91
N LEU A 123 -8.01 -8.93 11.91
CA LEU A 123 -7.85 -10.39 11.97
C LEU A 123 -9.19 -11.11 11.95
N LYS A 124 -10.20 -10.58 12.64
CA LYS A 124 -11.57 -11.10 12.61
C LYS A 124 -12.16 -11.01 11.20
N LEU A 125 -12.02 -9.88 10.52
CA LEU A 125 -12.50 -9.68 9.15
C LEU A 125 -11.92 -10.69 8.16
N PHE A 126 -10.67 -11.11 8.37
CA PHE A 126 -9.96 -12.07 7.51
C PHE A 126 -10.02 -13.52 7.99
N ASN A 127 -10.78 -13.82 9.08
CA ASN A 127 -10.87 -15.13 9.73
C ASN A 127 -9.50 -15.66 10.16
N PHE A 128 -8.70 -14.81 10.79
CA PHE A 128 -7.36 -15.13 11.31
C PHE A 128 -7.29 -15.19 12.83
N GLN A 129 -8.41 -15.14 13.57
CA GLN A 129 -8.39 -15.12 15.04
C GLN A 129 -7.62 -16.32 15.62
N ASP A 130 -7.90 -17.52 15.08
CA ASP A 130 -7.30 -18.77 15.56
C ASP A 130 -5.83 -18.92 15.14
N PHE A 131 -5.37 -18.10 14.19
CA PHE A 131 -4.01 -18.10 13.68
C PHE A 131 -3.20 -16.88 14.13
N ALA A 132 -3.78 -16.01 14.97
CA ALA A 132 -3.15 -14.73 15.34
C ALA A 132 -1.72 -14.89 15.87
N PHE A 133 -1.48 -15.92 16.67
CA PHE A 133 -0.17 -16.21 17.26
C PHE A 133 0.59 -17.34 16.55
N ARG A 134 0.13 -17.76 15.36
CA ARG A 134 0.87 -18.69 14.52
C ARG A 134 2.00 -17.96 13.82
N SER A 135 3.17 -18.61 13.69
CA SER A 135 4.27 -18.06 12.91
C SER A 135 3.84 -17.82 11.47
N PHE A 136 4.09 -16.62 10.95
CA PHE A 136 3.80 -16.23 9.56
C PHE A 136 4.46 -17.17 8.55
N ASN A 137 5.65 -17.71 8.87
CA ASN A 137 6.37 -18.64 8.00
C ASN A 137 5.65 -19.99 7.81
N GLN A 138 4.80 -20.37 8.76
CA GLN A 138 4.02 -21.62 8.71
C GLN A 138 2.73 -21.51 7.88
N LEU A 139 2.40 -20.29 7.42
CA LEU A 139 1.24 -20.07 6.58
C LEU A 139 1.49 -20.58 5.15
N SER A 140 0.44 -21.09 4.51
CA SER A 140 0.42 -21.35 3.07
C SER A 140 0.58 -20.04 2.26
N GLY A 141 0.94 -20.12 0.99
CA GLY A 141 1.09 -18.94 0.14
C GLY A 141 -0.15 -18.06 0.09
N GLY A 142 -1.35 -18.67 -0.02
CA GLY A 142 -2.62 -17.94 0.00
C GLY A 142 -2.93 -17.27 1.35
N GLU A 143 -2.60 -17.92 2.47
CA GLU A 143 -2.74 -17.35 3.81
C GLU A 143 -1.76 -16.18 4.00
N LYS A 144 -0.51 -16.31 3.54
CA LYS A 144 0.48 -15.23 3.55
C LYS A 144 -0.04 -14.01 2.79
N GLN A 145 -0.57 -14.22 1.57
CA GLN A 145 -1.13 -13.13 0.78
C GLN A 145 -2.29 -12.45 1.50
N ARG A 146 -3.22 -13.23 2.08
CA ARG A 146 -4.33 -12.67 2.88
C ARG A 146 -3.83 -11.89 4.10
N ALA A 147 -2.79 -12.37 4.80
CA ALA A 147 -2.22 -11.67 5.94
C ALA A 147 -1.55 -10.34 5.53
N ILE A 148 -0.92 -10.26 4.35
CA ILE A 148 -0.37 -8.99 3.83
C ILE A 148 -1.50 -8.04 3.41
N ILE A 149 -2.60 -8.54 2.87
CA ILE A 149 -3.78 -7.70 2.61
C ILE A 149 -4.38 -7.22 3.94
N ALA A 150 -4.49 -8.08 4.95
CA ALA A 150 -4.94 -7.69 6.29
C ALA A 150 -4.04 -6.60 6.90
N LYS A 151 -2.71 -6.71 6.77
CA LYS A 151 -1.77 -5.64 7.15
C LYS A 151 -2.11 -4.31 6.45
N ALA A 152 -2.39 -4.35 5.14
CA ALA A 152 -2.75 -3.15 4.38
C ALA A 152 -4.10 -2.56 4.85
N VAL A 153 -5.07 -3.41 5.21
CA VAL A 153 -6.36 -2.97 5.77
C VAL A 153 -6.20 -2.38 7.18
N ALA A 154 -5.37 -2.99 8.02
CA ALA A 154 -5.07 -2.46 9.36
C ALA A 154 -4.42 -1.07 9.31
N GLN A 155 -3.71 -0.73 8.24
CA GLN A 155 -3.15 0.60 8.00
C GLN A 155 -4.23 1.70 7.89
N ASP A 156 -5.47 1.34 7.54
CA ASP A 156 -6.62 2.25 7.41
C ASP A 156 -6.42 3.38 6.39
N PRO A 157 -5.96 3.06 5.17
CA PRO A 157 -5.63 4.05 4.16
C PRO A 157 -6.87 4.56 3.41
N SER A 158 -6.74 5.72 2.74
CA SER A 158 -7.73 6.22 1.78
C SER A 158 -7.65 5.49 0.44
N ILE A 159 -6.49 4.94 0.09
CA ILE A 159 -6.23 4.28 -1.19
C ILE A 159 -5.47 2.97 -0.95
N PHE A 160 -5.96 1.90 -1.59
CA PHE A 160 -5.27 0.61 -1.67
C PHE A 160 -4.65 0.46 -3.06
N LEU A 161 -3.36 0.22 -3.13
CA LEU A 161 -2.63 -0.17 -4.34
C LEU A 161 -2.29 -1.65 -4.24
N MET A 162 -2.75 -2.44 -5.19
CA MET A 162 -2.46 -3.88 -5.27
C MET A 162 -1.72 -4.15 -6.58
N ASP A 163 -0.53 -4.77 -6.48
CA ASP A 163 0.34 -5.11 -7.60
C ASP A 163 0.24 -6.60 -7.96
#